data_680c971630c72251729e590002975163
#
_entry.id   680c971630c72251729e590002975163
#
_cell.length_a   1.000
_cell.length_b   1.000
_cell.length_c   1.000
_cell.angle_alpha   90.00
_cell.angle_beta   90.00
_cell.angle_gamma   90.00
#
_symmetry.space_group_name_H-M   'P 1'
#
loop_
_entity.id
_entity.type
_entity.pdbx_description
1 polymer ?
#
loop_
_entity_poly.entity_id
_entity_poly.type
_entity_poly.pdbx_seq_one_letter_code
_entity_poly.pdbx_strand_id
1 'polypeptide(L)'
;MKQTWDVFCTVVDNFGDVGVCWRLARQLVKEHGMAVRLWLDDLGALAAIWTGVNEGQCTQSIEGVIVSVWRDAVEWSNTQAADVVVEAFACNIPQGYINQML
;
A
#
# COMPACT_ATOMS: atom_id res chain seq x y z
N MET A 1 9.64 -14.14 13.51
CA MET A 1 8.79 -12.94 13.40
C MET A 1 8.65 -12.52 11.94
N LYS A 2 7.45 -12.08 11.56
CA LYS A 2 7.24 -11.58 10.21
C LYS A 2 7.88 -10.21 10.05
N GLN A 3 8.61 -10.02 8.97
CA GLN A 3 9.06 -8.71 8.56
C GLN A 3 7.88 -7.92 8.02
N THR A 4 7.81 -6.64 8.33
CA THR A 4 6.74 -5.76 7.85
C THR A 4 7.22 -4.94 6.67
N TRP A 5 6.33 -4.79 5.67
CA TRP A 5 6.60 -4.07 4.44
C TRP A 5 5.50 -3.05 4.19
N ASP A 6 5.89 -1.83 3.89
CA ASP A 6 4.97 -0.82 3.38
C ASP A 6 5.36 -0.49 1.94
N VAL A 7 4.41 -0.67 1.03
CA VAL A 7 4.59 -0.38 -0.39
C VAL A 7 3.71 0.82 -0.74
N PHE A 8 4.33 1.88 -1.19
CA PHE A 8 3.63 3.10 -1.61
C PHE A 8 3.54 3.14 -3.12
N CYS A 9 2.34 3.34 -3.63
CA CYS A 9 2.08 3.41 -5.07
C CYS A 9 1.17 4.59 -5.38
N THR A 10 1.59 5.44 -6.31
CA THR A 10 0.76 6.49 -6.88
C THR A 10 0.27 6.03 -8.24
N VAL A 11 -1.05 6.09 -8.46
CA VAL A 11 -1.63 5.76 -9.77
C VAL A 11 -1.58 7.02 -10.63
N VAL A 12 -0.73 7.02 -11.65
CA VAL A 12 -0.51 8.22 -12.46
C VAL A 12 -1.33 8.19 -13.75
N ASP A 13 -1.08 7.24 -14.63
CA ASP A 13 -1.65 7.27 -15.98
C ASP A 13 -2.56 6.08 -16.31
N ASN A 14 -2.38 4.94 -15.66
CA ASN A 14 -3.15 3.75 -15.99
C ASN A 14 -3.08 2.74 -14.83
N PHE A 15 -3.72 1.59 -15.04
CA PHE A 15 -3.79 0.56 -14.01
C PHE A 15 -2.53 -0.31 -13.92
N GLY A 16 -1.55 -0.09 -14.80
CA GLY A 16 -0.32 -0.88 -14.81
C GLY A 16 0.48 -0.75 -13.53
N ASP A 17 0.61 0.48 -13.03
CA ASP A 17 1.38 0.75 -11.81
C ASP A 17 0.77 0.04 -10.60
N VAL A 18 -0.55 0.16 -10.42
CA VAL A 18 -1.23 -0.50 -9.30
C VAL A 18 -1.21 -2.02 -9.48
N GLY A 19 -1.27 -2.50 -10.72
CA GLY A 19 -1.19 -3.94 -11.01
C GLY A 19 0.13 -4.54 -10.57
N VAL A 20 1.24 -3.87 -10.87
CA VAL A 20 2.58 -4.31 -10.48
C VAL A 20 2.72 -4.30 -8.95
N CYS A 21 2.31 -3.22 -8.30
CA CYS A 21 2.38 -3.10 -6.84
C CYS A 21 1.51 -4.15 -6.15
N TRP A 22 0.31 -4.40 -6.68
CA TRP A 22 -0.61 -5.38 -6.15
C TRP A 22 -0.05 -6.79 -6.25
N ARG A 23 0.54 -7.11 -7.40
CA ARG A 23 1.19 -8.41 -7.61
C ARG A 23 2.36 -8.61 -6.65
N LEU A 24 3.20 -7.59 -6.49
CA LEU A 24 4.32 -7.64 -5.54
C LEU A 24 3.83 -7.88 -4.12
N ALA A 25 2.82 -7.11 -3.69
CA ALA A 25 2.29 -7.21 -2.33
C ALA A 25 1.74 -8.62 -2.05
N ARG A 26 0.97 -9.19 -2.99
CA ARG A 26 0.44 -10.54 -2.83
C ARG A 26 1.54 -11.59 -2.79
N GLN A 27 2.56 -11.43 -3.62
CA GLN A 27 3.68 -12.36 -3.69
C GLN A 27 4.47 -12.37 -2.37
N LEU A 28 4.71 -11.20 -1.80
CA LEU A 28 5.41 -11.08 -0.52
C LEU A 28 4.64 -11.79 0.60
N VAL A 29 3.33 -11.67 0.61
CA VAL A 29 2.50 -12.35 1.61
C VAL A 29 2.51 -13.85 1.40
N LYS A 30 2.23 -14.31 0.18
CA LYS A 30 2.01 -15.73 -0.11
C LYS A 30 3.29 -16.55 -0.17
N GLU A 31 4.34 -16.01 -0.76
CA GLU A 31 5.58 -16.75 -0.98
C GLU A 31 6.62 -16.53 0.10
N HIS A 32 6.60 -15.38 0.74
CA HIS A 32 7.63 -15.00 1.70
C HIS A 32 7.09 -14.80 3.13
N GLY A 33 5.78 -14.92 3.33
CA GLY A 33 5.18 -14.80 4.66
C GLY A 33 5.33 -13.44 5.31
N MET A 34 5.50 -12.39 4.50
CA MET A 34 5.66 -11.04 5.02
C MET A 34 4.31 -10.43 5.42
N ALA A 35 4.34 -9.49 6.37
CA ALA A 35 3.19 -8.66 6.68
C ALA A 35 3.28 -7.41 5.81
N VAL A 36 2.36 -7.26 4.86
CA VAL A 36 2.44 -6.22 3.83
C VAL A 36 1.27 -5.26 3.93
N ARG A 37 1.58 -3.98 3.88
CA ARG A 37 0.61 -2.90 3.79
C ARG A 37 0.84 -2.20 2.45
N LEU A 38 -0.18 -2.15 1.61
CA LEU A 38 -0.12 -1.46 0.32
C LEU A 38 -0.85 -0.13 0.43
N TRP A 39 -0.13 0.96 0.24
CA TRP A 39 -0.65 2.31 0.31
C TRP A 39 -0.91 2.83 -1.09
N LEU A 40 -2.18 3.13 -1.40
CA LEU A 40 -2.61 3.63 -2.69
C LEU A 40 -3.24 5.01 -2.55
N ASP A 41 -3.07 5.85 -3.55
CA ASP A 41 -3.75 7.14 -3.61
C ASP A 41 -5.13 7.04 -4.28
N ASP A 42 -5.39 5.97 -5.02
CA ASP A 42 -6.66 5.77 -5.74
C ASP A 42 -7.10 4.30 -5.61
N LEU A 43 -8.05 4.06 -4.72
CA LEU A 43 -8.58 2.73 -4.48
C LEU A 43 -9.42 2.22 -5.66
N GLY A 44 -10.04 3.14 -6.41
CA GLY A 44 -10.80 2.78 -7.59
C GLY A 44 -9.96 2.10 -8.67
N ALA A 45 -8.69 2.46 -8.76
CA ALA A 45 -7.79 1.80 -9.71
C ALA A 45 -7.59 0.33 -9.37
N LEU A 46 -7.47 0.00 -8.09
CA LEU A 46 -7.39 -1.40 -7.66
C LEU A 46 -8.71 -2.13 -7.88
N ALA A 47 -9.83 -1.47 -7.57
CA ALA A 47 -11.16 -2.05 -7.76
C ALA A 47 -11.43 -2.40 -9.22
N ALA A 48 -10.82 -1.68 -10.15
CA ALA A 48 -10.96 -1.95 -11.58
C ALA A 48 -10.29 -3.25 -12.02
N ILE A 49 -9.26 -3.69 -11.28
CA ILE A 49 -8.47 -4.87 -11.67
C ILE A 49 -8.65 -6.05 -10.71
N TRP A 50 -9.28 -5.84 -9.56
CA TRP A 50 -9.42 -6.90 -8.56
C TRP A 50 -10.82 -6.88 -7.94
N THR A 51 -11.48 -8.04 -7.99
CA THR A 51 -12.81 -8.23 -7.40
C THR A 51 -12.71 -8.27 -5.88
N GLY A 52 -13.69 -7.68 -5.21
CA GLY A 52 -13.74 -7.71 -3.75
C GLY A 52 -13.19 -6.47 -3.06
N VAL A 53 -12.70 -5.51 -3.84
CA VAL A 53 -12.25 -4.24 -3.28
C VAL A 53 -13.47 -3.37 -2.95
N ASN A 54 -13.52 -2.87 -1.72
CA ASN A 54 -14.58 -1.97 -1.28
C ASN A 54 -14.06 -0.53 -1.28
N GLU A 55 -14.47 0.26 -2.26
CA GLU A 55 -14.02 1.64 -2.42
C GLU A 55 -14.48 2.55 -1.28
N GLY A 56 -15.46 2.13 -0.49
CA GLY A 56 -15.93 2.89 0.66
C GLY A 56 -15.10 2.69 1.93
N GLN A 57 -14.13 1.78 1.92
CA GLN A 57 -13.27 1.53 3.08
C GLN A 57 -11.85 1.98 2.81
N CYS A 58 -11.36 2.91 3.63
CA CYS A 58 -10.00 3.43 3.49
C CYS A 58 -8.92 2.41 3.84
N THR A 59 -9.25 1.42 4.67
CA THR A 59 -8.33 0.34 5.04
C THR A 59 -9.09 -0.98 5.01
N GLN A 60 -8.52 -1.98 4.35
CA GLN A 60 -9.15 -3.28 4.23
C GLN A 60 -8.10 -4.36 3.97
N SER A 61 -8.44 -5.59 4.34
CA SER A 61 -7.56 -6.75 4.10
C SER A 61 -8.07 -7.53 2.90
N ILE A 62 -7.21 -7.71 1.90
CA ILE A 62 -7.53 -8.44 0.66
C ILE A 62 -6.37 -9.38 0.35
N GLU A 63 -6.63 -10.66 0.24
CA GLU A 63 -5.60 -11.67 -0.06
C GLU A 63 -4.41 -11.63 0.93
N GLY A 64 -4.69 -11.29 2.18
CA GLY A 64 -3.65 -11.16 3.21
C GLY A 64 -2.87 -9.87 3.17
N VAL A 65 -3.16 -8.97 2.23
CA VAL A 65 -2.53 -7.65 2.14
C VAL A 65 -3.44 -6.62 2.79
N ILE A 66 -2.87 -5.79 3.64
CA ILE A 66 -3.61 -4.63 4.18
C ILE A 66 -3.51 -3.51 3.15
N VAL A 67 -4.63 -3.17 2.54
CA VAL A 67 -4.71 -2.09 1.55
C VAL A 67 -5.23 -0.84 2.23
N SER A 68 -4.49 0.25 2.15
CA SER A 68 -4.87 1.53 2.75
C SER A 68 -4.75 2.65 1.73
N VAL A 69 -5.68 3.59 1.80
CA VAL A 69 -5.63 4.80 0.99
C VAL A 69 -4.82 5.85 1.74
N TRP A 70 -3.87 6.47 1.04
CA TRP A 70 -3.11 7.57 1.61
C TRP A 70 -3.45 8.86 0.86
N ARG A 71 -3.73 9.90 1.62
CA ARG A 71 -4.05 11.24 1.14
C ARG A 71 -3.58 12.24 2.18
N ASP A 72 -3.73 13.51 1.89
CA ASP A 72 -3.29 14.57 2.80
C ASP A 72 -3.94 14.49 4.19
N ALA A 73 -5.12 13.87 4.27
CA ALA A 73 -5.87 13.77 5.53
C ALA A 73 -5.46 12.59 6.41
N VAL A 74 -4.50 11.76 6.01
CA VAL A 74 -4.07 10.62 6.82
C VAL A 74 -3.33 11.10 8.06
N GLU A 75 -3.71 10.53 9.21
CA GLU A 75 -3.07 10.84 10.50
C GLU A 75 -1.85 9.93 10.69
N TRP A 76 -0.68 10.44 10.31
CA TRP A 76 0.55 9.66 10.36
C TRP A 76 1.14 9.51 11.75
N SER A 77 0.75 10.34 12.70
CA SER A 77 1.31 10.28 14.06
C SER A 77 1.05 8.96 14.76
N ASN A 78 -0.02 8.25 14.37
CA ASN A 78 -0.38 6.95 14.92
C ASN A 78 0.10 5.79 14.05
N THR A 79 0.85 6.06 13.00
CA THR A 79 1.32 5.03 12.07
C THR A 79 2.74 4.64 12.40
N GLN A 80 2.97 3.36 12.61
CA GLN A 80 4.31 2.84 12.81
C GLN A 80 4.92 2.49 11.46
N ALA A 81 6.14 2.96 11.20
CA ALA A 81 6.83 2.64 9.96
C ALA A 81 7.18 1.15 9.90
N ALA A 82 7.12 0.57 8.71
CA ALA A 82 7.47 -0.82 8.47
C ALA A 82 8.99 -1.02 8.49
N ASP A 83 9.40 -2.28 8.59
CA ASP A 83 10.82 -2.65 8.52
C ASP A 83 11.42 -2.34 7.15
N VAL A 84 10.63 -2.54 6.10
CA VAL A 84 11.01 -2.25 4.72
C VAL A 84 9.97 -1.34 4.09
N VAL A 85 10.43 -0.29 3.43
CA VAL A 85 9.57 0.69 2.76
C VAL A 85 9.96 0.75 1.30
N VAL A 86 8.96 0.53 0.42
CA VAL A 86 9.17 0.57 -1.02
C VAL A 86 8.41 1.76 -1.59
N GLU A 87 9.13 2.62 -2.30
CA GLU A 87 8.56 3.73 -3.04
C GLU A 87 8.50 3.32 -4.52
N ALA A 88 7.31 2.93 -4.97
CA ALA A 88 7.15 2.43 -6.34
C ALA A 88 6.78 3.56 -7.30
N PHE A 89 7.35 3.51 -8.51
CA PHE A 89 7.03 4.42 -9.61
C PHE A 89 7.22 5.89 -9.26
N ALA A 90 8.32 6.18 -8.55
CA ALA A 90 8.70 7.55 -8.19
C ALA A 90 7.61 8.32 -7.43
N CYS A 91 6.73 7.62 -6.70
CA CYS A 91 5.77 8.30 -5.86
C CYS A 91 6.50 8.95 -4.68
N ASN A 92 6.01 10.09 -4.24
CA ASN A 92 6.61 10.79 -3.12
C ASN A 92 5.97 10.30 -1.82
N ILE A 93 6.75 9.59 -1.00
CA ILE A 93 6.27 9.14 0.30
C ILE A 93 5.93 10.37 1.14
N PRO A 94 4.75 10.41 1.78
CA PRO A 94 4.35 11.57 2.59
C PRO A 94 5.37 11.87 3.69
N GLN A 95 5.63 13.15 3.92
CA GLN A 95 6.60 13.57 4.94
C GLN A 95 6.20 13.07 6.33
N GLY A 96 4.89 13.02 6.62
CA GLY A 96 4.42 12.51 7.90
C GLY A 96 4.82 11.06 8.13
N TYR A 97 4.81 10.23 7.08
CA TYR A 97 5.28 8.85 7.19
C TYR A 97 6.81 8.80 7.36
N ILE A 98 7.55 9.61 6.59
CA ILE A 98 9.01 9.67 6.71
C ILE A 98 9.41 10.01 8.14
N ASN A 99 8.68 10.93 8.79
CA ASN A 99 8.93 11.29 10.17
C ASN A 99 8.81 10.10 11.13
N GLN A 100 7.97 9.12 10.81
CA GLN A 100 7.82 7.92 11.63
C GLN A 100 8.97 6.92 11.45
N MET A 101 9.77 7.10 10.41
CA MET A 101 10.93 6.23 10.13
C MET A 101 12.18 6.65 10.91
N LEU A 102 12.19 7.84 11.47
CA LEU A 102 13.37 8.42 12.14
C LEU A 102 13.45 8.10 13.63
#